data_7b34259d1d735efb761439c1ed01db16
#
_entry.id   7b34259d1d735efb761439c1ed01db16
#
_cell.length_a   1.000
_cell.length_b   1.000
_cell.length_c   1.000
_cell.angle_alpha   90.00
_cell.angle_beta   90.00
_cell.angle_gamma   90.00
#
_symmetry.space_group_name_H-M   'P 1'
#
loop_
_entity.id
_entity.type
_entity.pdbx_description
1 polymer ?
#
loop_
_entity_poly.entity_id
_entity_poly.type
_entity_poly.pdbx_seq_one_letter_code
_entity_poly.pdbx_strand_id
1 'polypeptide(L)'
;MTAIPNDPAGRMRAAVDAPQDRAGSGAQVPPGRAGNAAEVPLSRTANTAEAPVIAIDGPTASGKGTIAQRVAQALGWVYLDSGALYRLAALAALRAGVALDDEAGLAALAAKLPVAFRDGLIELDGQDVTDAIRDESIGNAASRIAALPPLRDALLGLQRRFRRPPGLVADGRDMGTVVFPEARLKVFLTASPESRAERRHKQLIEKGFSAKLDALLADLRQRDERDANRAVAPLKPAEGAVVIDSTHLDIDQTVAGVLRAYHALMRRPG
;
A
#
# COMPACT_ATOMS: atom_id res chain seq x y z
N MET A 1 64.74 -10.51 4.33
CA MET A 1 65.60 -9.33 4.56
C MET A 1 64.85 -8.19 3.91
N THR A 2 64.32 -7.19 4.45
CA THR A 2 64.48 -6.38 5.65
C THR A 2 63.26 -5.50 5.69
N ALA A 3 62.43 -5.63 6.65
CA ALA A 3 62.22 -4.71 7.77
C ALA A 3 61.45 -3.41 7.46
N ILE A 4 60.32 -3.26 8.14
CA ILE A 4 59.50 -2.10 8.45
C ILE A 4 60.34 -1.12 9.33
N PRO A 5 60.02 0.22 9.36
CA PRO A 5 59.30 0.75 10.51
C PRO A 5 58.32 1.92 10.21
N ASN A 6 57.19 1.86 10.85
CA ASN A 6 56.65 2.71 11.95
C ASN A 6 56.73 4.22 11.86
N ASP A 7 55.49 4.80 11.91
CA ASP A 7 54.86 5.98 12.55
C ASP A 7 55.79 6.89 13.43
N PRO A 8 55.47 8.21 13.76
CA PRO A 8 54.18 8.71 14.24
C PRO A 8 53.84 10.21 14.01
N ALA A 9 52.53 10.50 14.21
CA ALA A 9 51.92 11.68 14.82
C ALA A 9 52.32 13.12 14.39
N GLY A 10 51.29 13.85 13.99
CA GLY A 10 51.34 15.32 13.90
C GLY A 10 49.93 15.96 13.98
N ARG A 11 49.47 16.24 15.16
CA ARG A 11 48.33 17.11 15.43
C ARG A 11 48.61 18.54 14.97
N MET A 12 47.64 19.20 14.33
CA MET A 12 47.49 20.64 14.48
C MET A 12 46.03 21.06 14.36
N ARG A 13 45.53 21.67 15.40
CA ARG A 13 44.29 22.46 15.52
C ARG A 13 44.54 23.83 14.87
N ALA A 14 43.55 24.37 14.15
CA ALA A 14 43.29 25.81 14.11
C ALA A 14 41.79 26.04 13.88
N ALA A 15 41.25 26.81 14.80
CA ALA A 15 39.92 27.40 14.82
C ALA A 15 39.93 28.75 14.10
N VAL A 16 38.71 29.38 14.03
CA VAL A 16 38.41 30.80 13.71
C VAL A 16 38.05 30.99 12.23
N ASP A 17 36.93 31.53 11.77
CA ASP A 17 35.97 32.53 12.26
C ASP A 17 34.68 32.48 11.42
N ALA A 18 33.53 32.80 12.01
CA ALA A 18 32.30 33.16 11.32
C ALA A 18 32.30 34.65 10.95
N PRO A 19 31.60 35.08 9.93
CA PRO A 19 30.93 36.38 9.96
C PRO A 19 29.41 36.27 9.86
N GLN A 20 28.78 37.11 10.67
CA GLN A 20 27.36 37.40 10.76
C GLN A 20 26.88 38.32 9.62
N ASP A 21 25.57 38.21 9.39
CA ASP A 21 24.63 39.20 8.86
C ASP A 21 24.69 39.65 7.38
N ARG A 22 23.59 39.32 6.68
CA ARG A 22 22.70 40.34 6.10
C ARG A 22 21.34 39.77 5.73
N ALA A 23 20.30 40.40 6.29
CA ALA A 23 18.91 40.25 5.97
C ALA A 23 18.61 40.50 4.46
N GLY A 24 17.83 39.63 3.86
CA GLY A 24 17.25 39.78 2.53
C GLY A 24 15.83 39.20 2.51
N SER A 25 14.84 40.07 2.41
CA SER A 25 13.41 39.81 2.31
C SER A 25 13.10 38.84 1.17
N GLY A 26 12.65 37.63 1.49
CA GLY A 26 12.13 36.65 0.55
C GLY A 26 10.68 36.31 0.86
N ALA A 27 9.80 36.56 -0.08
CA ALA A 27 8.36 36.34 0.00
C ALA A 27 8.03 34.92 0.49
N GLN A 28 7.26 34.82 1.56
CA GLN A 28 6.63 33.60 2.04
C GLN A 28 5.59 33.14 1.02
N VAL A 29 5.83 32.00 0.39
CA VAL A 29 4.80 31.20 -0.28
C VAL A 29 4.04 30.50 0.84
N PRO A 30 2.73 30.66 0.97
CA PRO A 30 1.98 29.94 1.99
C PRO A 30 2.00 28.45 1.70
N PRO A 31 2.22 27.58 2.71
CA PRO A 31 2.12 26.14 2.54
C PRO A 31 0.66 25.83 2.18
N GLY A 32 0.47 25.19 1.01
CA GLY A 32 -0.80 24.63 0.62
C GLY A 32 -1.30 23.72 1.74
N ARG A 33 -2.50 23.98 2.25
CA ARG A 33 -3.19 23.14 3.21
C ARG A 33 -3.27 21.72 2.64
N ALA A 34 -2.43 20.83 3.15
CA ALA A 34 -2.62 19.40 3.02
C ALA A 34 -3.95 19.08 3.71
N GLY A 35 -4.92 18.58 2.91
CA GLY A 35 -6.21 18.20 3.43
C GLY A 35 -6.05 17.16 4.54
N ASN A 36 -6.75 17.35 5.64
CA ASN A 36 -6.85 16.46 6.79
C ASN A 36 -7.08 15.01 6.35
N ALA A 37 -6.03 14.21 6.32
CA ALA A 37 -6.16 12.76 6.44
C ALA A 37 -6.57 12.51 7.90
N ALA A 38 -7.86 12.25 8.13
CA ALA A 38 -8.40 12.03 9.45
C ALA A 38 -7.61 10.90 10.15
N GLU A 39 -7.08 11.18 11.34
CA GLU A 39 -6.61 10.16 12.26
C GLU A 39 -7.58 8.99 12.29
N VAL A 40 -7.07 7.78 12.17
CA VAL A 40 -7.84 6.54 12.31
C VAL A 40 -7.70 6.03 13.75
N PRO A 41 -8.47 6.54 14.73
CA PRO A 41 -8.59 5.87 16.00
C PRO A 41 -9.41 4.61 15.76
N LEU A 42 -8.83 3.46 16.01
CA LEU A 42 -9.51 2.15 15.89
C LEU A 42 -10.54 1.91 17.02
N SER A 43 -10.91 2.94 17.76
CA SER A 43 -11.90 2.88 18.84
C SER A 43 -13.03 3.86 18.55
N ARG A 44 -14.17 3.36 18.08
CA ARG A 44 -15.55 3.69 18.50
C ARG A 44 -16.57 3.09 17.53
N THR A 45 -17.59 2.47 18.09
CA THR A 45 -18.78 1.91 17.44
C THR A 45 -19.64 3.01 16.80
N ALA A 46 -19.25 3.47 15.61
CA ALA A 46 -20.17 4.09 14.68
C ALA A 46 -20.80 2.96 13.87
N ASN A 47 -22.06 3.11 13.46
CA ASN A 47 -22.77 2.12 12.65
C ASN A 47 -22.03 1.90 11.31
N THR A 48 -21.01 1.03 11.34
CA THR A 48 -20.09 0.77 10.23
C THR A 48 -20.75 0.00 9.10
N ALA A 49 -21.92 -0.63 9.38
CA ALA A 49 -22.62 -1.47 8.42
C ALA A 49 -23.27 -0.69 7.25
N GLU A 50 -23.51 0.62 7.41
CA GLU A 50 -24.23 1.44 6.42
C GLU A 50 -23.32 2.26 5.49
N ALA A 51 -22.03 2.45 5.83
CA ALA A 51 -21.13 3.21 4.99
C ALA A 51 -20.92 2.50 3.63
N PRO A 52 -21.09 3.19 2.48
CA PRO A 52 -20.87 2.59 1.18
C PRO A 52 -19.40 2.21 0.99
N VAL A 53 -19.18 1.14 0.22
CA VAL A 53 -17.84 0.64 -0.11
C VAL A 53 -17.66 0.61 -1.63
N ILE A 54 -16.51 1.09 -2.08
CA ILE A 54 -15.97 0.82 -3.41
C ILE A 54 -14.80 -0.16 -3.24
N ALA A 55 -14.93 -1.37 -3.77
CA ALA A 55 -13.89 -2.39 -3.78
C ALA A 55 -13.13 -2.32 -5.11
N ILE A 56 -11.80 -2.19 -5.06
CA ILE A 56 -10.93 -2.14 -6.25
C ILE A 56 -9.92 -3.29 -6.13
N ASP A 57 -10.19 -4.37 -6.85
CA ASP A 57 -9.30 -5.54 -6.90
C ASP A 57 -8.48 -5.56 -8.18
N GLY A 58 -7.39 -6.29 -8.19
CA GLY A 58 -6.56 -6.43 -9.38
C GLY A 58 -5.14 -6.92 -9.08
N PRO A 59 -4.36 -7.29 -10.11
CA PRO A 59 -3.03 -7.82 -9.96
C PRO A 59 -2.04 -6.81 -9.37
N THR A 60 -0.86 -7.28 -9.00
CA THR A 60 0.20 -6.40 -8.47
C THR A 60 0.65 -5.39 -9.53
N ALA A 61 1.09 -4.21 -9.10
CA ALA A 61 1.54 -3.12 -9.99
C ALA A 61 0.51 -2.63 -11.04
N SER A 62 -0.79 -2.97 -10.92
CA SER A 62 -1.85 -2.43 -11.81
C SER A 62 -2.15 -0.93 -11.58
N GLY A 63 -1.54 -0.31 -10.56
CA GLY A 63 -1.81 1.08 -10.19
C GLY A 63 -3.01 1.27 -9.26
N LYS A 64 -3.69 0.18 -8.83
CA LYS A 64 -4.93 0.25 -8.04
C LYS A 64 -4.79 1.07 -6.75
N GLY A 65 -3.66 1.01 -6.04
CA GLY A 65 -3.45 1.81 -4.83
C GLY A 65 -3.53 3.31 -5.11
N THR A 66 -2.85 3.79 -6.16
CA THR A 66 -2.91 5.20 -6.57
C THR A 66 -4.32 5.59 -7.01
N ILE A 67 -4.99 4.71 -7.78
CA ILE A 67 -6.37 4.95 -8.24
C ILE A 67 -7.33 4.99 -7.06
N ALA A 68 -7.26 3.99 -6.15
CA ALA A 68 -8.12 3.90 -4.97
C ALA A 68 -7.96 5.11 -4.04
N GLN A 69 -6.71 5.53 -3.79
CA GLN A 69 -6.41 6.70 -2.98
C GLN A 69 -6.99 7.97 -3.60
N ARG A 70 -6.83 8.19 -4.91
CA ARG A 70 -7.38 9.35 -5.60
C ARG A 70 -8.91 9.34 -5.66
N VAL A 71 -9.53 8.18 -5.84
CA VAL A 71 -10.99 8.03 -5.76
C VAL A 71 -11.49 8.35 -4.35
N ALA A 72 -10.83 7.83 -3.31
CA ALA A 72 -11.16 8.13 -1.93
C ALA A 72 -11.05 9.64 -1.63
N GLN A 73 -9.98 10.27 -2.09
CA GLN A 73 -9.78 11.71 -1.95
C GLN A 73 -10.87 12.52 -2.66
N ALA A 74 -11.23 12.14 -3.89
CA ALA A 74 -12.27 12.82 -4.66
C ALA A 74 -13.68 12.73 -4.02
N LEU A 75 -13.95 11.62 -3.30
CA LEU A 75 -15.20 11.39 -2.60
C LEU A 75 -15.18 11.86 -1.13
N GLY A 76 -14.01 12.24 -0.59
CA GLY A 76 -13.85 12.52 0.84
C GLY A 76 -14.01 11.27 1.72
N TRP A 77 -13.69 10.08 1.19
CA TRP A 77 -13.87 8.79 1.84
C TRP A 77 -12.58 8.26 2.48
N VAL A 78 -12.75 7.29 3.36
CA VAL A 78 -11.63 6.53 3.93
C VAL A 78 -10.97 5.68 2.84
N TYR A 79 -9.66 5.52 2.92
CA TYR A 79 -8.89 4.63 2.04
C TYR A 79 -8.31 3.46 2.84
N LEU A 80 -8.41 2.25 2.29
CA LEU A 80 -7.76 1.04 2.80
C LEU A 80 -6.86 0.44 1.72
N ASP A 81 -5.55 0.42 1.99
CA ASP A 81 -4.59 -0.48 1.32
C ASP A 81 -4.55 -1.81 2.08
N SER A 82 -5.31 -2.81 1.62
CA SER A 82 -5.29 -4.12 2.27
C SER A 82 -3.94 -4.81 2.13
N GLY A 83 -3.24 -4.57 1.03
CA GLY A 83 -1.90 -5.09 0.81
C GLY A 83 -0.88 -4.60 1.84
N ALA A 84 -1.03 -3.37 2.32
CA ALA A 84 -0.20 -2.83 3.40
C ALA A 84 -0.35 -3.65 4.70
N LEU A 85 -1.54 -4.13 5.04
CA LEU A 85 -1.76 -4.95 6.24
C LEU A 85 -1.02 -6.29 6.16
N TYR A 86 -1.02 -6.96 5.00
CA TYR A 86 -0.24 -8.18 4.79
C TYR A 86 1.27 -7.91 4.82
N ARG A 87 1.72 -6.76 4.30
CA ARG A 87 3.12 -6.34 4.37
C ARG A 87 3.55 -6.01 5.80
N LEU A 88 2.69 -5.39 6.58
CA LEU A 88 2.89 -5.14 8.01
C LEU A 88 3.00 -6.46 8.80
N ALA A 89 2.12 -7.43 8.53
CA ALA A 89 2.19 -8.74 9.14
C ALA A 89 3.49 -9.48 8.76
N ALA A 90 3.91 -9.40 7.49
CA ALA A 90 5.19 -9.98 7.04
C ALA A 90 6.39 -9.31 7.72
N LEU A 91 6.43 -7.98 7.79
CA LEU A 91 7.51 -7.26 8.46
C LEU A 91 7.56 -7.58 9.95
N ALA A 92 6.40 -7.62 10.62
CA ALA A 92 6.32 -7.99 12.04
C ALA A 92 6.79 -9.43 12.28
N ALA A 93 6.42 -10.38 11.43
CA ALA A 93 6.87 -11.77 11.52
C ALA A 93 8.39 -11.88 11.36
N LEU A 94 8.97 -11.21 10.37
CA LEU A 94 10.42 -11.20 10.15
C LEU A 94 11.17 -10.57 11.33
N ARG A 95 10.66 -9.47 11.91
CA ARG A 95 11.25 -8.84 13.10
C ARG A 95 11.17 -9.73 14.36
N ALA A 96 10.07 -10.48 14.49
CA ALA A 96 9.86 -11.39 15.61
C ALA A 96 10.50 -12.78 15.42
N GLY A 97 11.13 -13.06 14.27
CA GLY A 97 11.70 -14.38 13.96
C GLY A 97 10.64 -15.47 13.74
N VAL A 98 9.38 -15.10 13.43
CA VAL A 98 8.31 -16.05 13.12
C VAL A 98 8.48 -16.53 11.69
N ALA A 99 8.50 -17.84 11.49
CA ALA A 99 8.66 -18.43 10.16
C ALA A 99 7.43 -18.15 9.29
N LEU A 100 7.64 -17.94 7.97
CA LEU A 100 6.55 -17.59 7.04
C LEU A 100 5.62 -18.77 6.69
N ASP A 101 5.88 -19.94 7.22
CA ASP A 101 5.08 -21.16 7.15
C ASP A 101 4.47 -21.55 8.52
N ASP A 102 4.78 -20.82 9.58
CA ASP A 102 4.13 -20.96 10.88
C ASP A 102 2.78 -20.25 10.88
N GLU A 103 1.74 -20.94 10.40
CA GLU A 103 0.38 -20.40 10.28
C GLU A 103 -0.18 -19.90 11.61
N ALA A 104 0.06 -20.64 12.71
CA ALA A 104 -0.46 -20.31 14.03
C ALA A 104 0.25 -19.08 14.61
N GLY A 105 1.58 -19.02 14.50
CA GLY A 105 2.39 -17.88 14.94
C GLY A 105 2.04 -16.61 14.17
N LEU A 106 1.88 -16.70 12.85
CA LEU A 106 1.47 -15.59 11.98
C LEU A 106 0.06 -15.09 12.32
N ALA A 107 -0.90 -15.97 12.55
CA ALA A 107 -2.26 -15.59 12.93
C ALA A 107 -2.29 -14.91 14.30
N ALA A 108 -1.58 -15.46 15.29
CA ALA A 108 -1.49 -14.88 16.63
C ALA A 108 -0.84 -13.47 16.60
N LEU A 109 0.19 -13.28 15.79
CA LEU A 109 0.84 -12.00 15.57
C LEU A 109 -0.11 -11.00 14.89
N ALA A 110 -0.80 -11.40 13.83
CA ALA A 110 -1.71 -10.54 13.07
C ALA A 110 -2.93 -10.10 13.90
N ALA A 111 -3.43 -10.97 14.79
CA ALA A 111 -4.55 -10.63 15.68
C ALA A 111 -4.24 -9.47 16.64
N LYS A 112 -2.97 -9.24 16.95
CA LYS A 112 -2.49 -8.21 17.88
C LYS A 112 -1.62 -7.16 17.20
N LEU A 113 -1.67 -7.06 15.88
CA LEU A 113 -0.79 -6.22 15.09
C LEU A 113 -0.93 -4.74 15.49
N PRO A 114 0.10 -4.12 16.10
CA PRO A 114 0.03 -2.77 16.64
C PRO A 114 0.31 -1.75 15.53
N VAL A 115 -0.69 -1.52 14.68
CA VAL A 115 -0.58 -0.63 13.51
C VAL A 115 -1.34 0.66 13.71
N ALA A 116 -0.77 1.76 13.21
CA ALA A 116 -1.45 3.04 13.09
C ALA A 116 -1.24 3.63 11.68
N PHE A 117 -2.25 4.37 11.22
CA PHE A 117 -2.22 5.07 9.94
C PHE A 117 -2.52 6.54 10.23
N ARG A 118 -1.51 7.42 10.11
CA ARG A 118 -1.61 8.83 10.47
C ARG A 118 -0.91 9.70 9.43
N ASP A 119 -1.59 10.70 8.94
CA ASP A 119 -1.01 11.71 8.02
C ASP A 119 -0.23 11.14 6.83
N GLY A 120 -0.68 9.98 6.31
CA GLY A 120 -0.01 9.27 5.22
C GLY A 120 1.16 8.39 5.66
N LEU A 121 1.50 8.38 6.95
CA LEU A 121 2.49 7.48 7.54
C LEU A 121 1.84 6.16 7.99
N ILE A 122 2.61 5.10 7.93
CA ILE A 122 2.25 3.77 8.39
C ILE A 122 3.19 3.39 9.52
N GLU A 123 2.62 3.20 10.71
CA GLU A 123 3.39 2.84 11.90
C GLU A 123 3.14 1.38 12.28
N LEU A 124 4.20 0.72 12.71
CA LEU A 124 4.19 -0.59 13.35
C LEU A 124 4.90 -0.47 14.70
N ASP A 125 4.18 -0.74 15.78
CA ASP A 125 4.69 -0.59 17.16
C ASP A 125 5.28 0.81 17.42
N GLY A 126 4.58 1.84 16.96
CA GLY A 126 4.99 3.25 17.10
C GLY A 126 6.18 3.69 16.23
N GLN A 127 6.69 2.82 15.35
CA GLN A 127 7.77 3.14 14.42
C GLN A 127 7.23 3.37 13.02
N ASP A 128 7.67 4.42 12.35
CA ASP A 128 7.39 4.63 10.93
C ASP A 128 8.02 3.52 10.09
N VAL A 129 7.18 2.80 9.36
CA VAL A 129 7.58 1.70 8.46
C VAL A 129 7.07 1.92 7.04
N THR A 130 6.66 3.15 6.71
CA THR A 130 6.04 3.52 5.44
C THR A 130 6.87 3.08 4.23
N ASP A 131 8.19 3.29 4.27
CA ASP A 131 9.08 2.85 3.20
C ASP A 131 9.50 1.38 3.35
N ALA A 132 9.73 0.92 4.58
CA ALA A 132 10.15 -0.46 4.83
C ALA A 132 9.15 -1.49 4.30
N ILE A 133 7.84 -1.27 4.45
CA ILE A 133 6.83 -2.20 3.92
C ILE A 133 6.73 -2.20 2.39
N ARG A 134 7.37 -1.24 1.70
CA ARG A 134 7.38 -1.14 0.23
C ARG A 134 8.52 -1.92 -0.42
N ASP A 135 9.44 -2.43 0.39
CA ASP A 135 10.52 -3.30 -0.09
C ASP A 135 9.96 -4.53 -0.81
N GLU A 136 10.66 -4.97 -1.88
CA GLU A 136 10.22 -6.13 -2.67
C GLU A 136 10.29 -7.43 -1.88
N SER A 137 11.26 -7.57 -0.99
CA SER A 137 11.37 -8.75 -0.11
C SER A 137 10.16 -8.87 0.81
N ILE A 138 9.72 -7.75 1.42
CA ILE A 138 8.51 -7.68 2.23
C ILE A 138 7.26 -7.95 1.37
N GLY A 139 7.24 -7.42 0.14
CA GLY A 139 6.16 -7.69 -0.80
C GLY A 139 6.03 -9.16 -1.17
N ASN A 140 7.14 -9.85 -1.37
CA ASN A 140 7.16 -11.28 -1.67
C ASN A 140 6.78 -12.13 -0.45
N ALA A 141 7.27 -11.78 0.74
CA ALA A 141 6.86 -12.42 1.99
C ALA A 141 5.34 -12.25 2.21
N ALA A 142 4.81 -11.04 2.06
CA ALA A 142 3.38 -10.75 2.16
C ALA A 142 2.53 -11.58 1.17
N SER A 143 2.99 -11.72 -0.07
CA SER A 143 2.29 -12.54 -1.09
C SER A 143 2.27 -14.03 -0.71
N ARG A 144 3.32 -14.54 -0.05
CA ARG A 144 3.37 -15.93 0.43
C ARG A 144 2.40 -16.14 1.59
N ILE A 145 2.46 -15.32 2.63
CA ILE A 145 1.61 -15.48 3.82
C ILE A 145 0.13 -15.15 3.53
N ALA A 146 -0.17 -14.38 2.50
CA ALA A 146 -1.55 -14.06 2.10
C ALA A 146 -2.35 -15.30 1.61
N ALA A 147 -1.70 -16.42 1.36
CA ALA A 147 -2.36 -17.69 1.04
C ALA A 147 -2.84 -18.44 2.29
N LEU A 148 -2.40 -18.08 3.49
CA LEU A 148 -2.65 -18.80 4.74
C LEU A 148 -4.01 -18.41 5.33
N PRO A 149 -4.97 -19.36 5.45
CA PRO A 149 -6.32 -19.05 5.94
C PRO A 149 -6.33 -18.44 7.35
N PRO A 150 -5.59 -18.98 8.35
CA PRO A 150 -5.63 -18.43 9.71
C PRO A 150 -5.16 -16.96 9.80
N LEU A 151 -4.14 -16.57 9.00
CA LEU A 151 -3.68 -15.19 8.92
C LEU A 151 -4.76 -14.28 8.29
N ARG A 152 -5.42 -14.76 7.24
CA ARG A 152 -6.49 -14.01 6.57
C ARG A 152 -7.64 -13.72 7.50
N ASP A 153 -8.07 -14.73 8.28
CA ASP A 153 -9.14 -14.62 9.26
C ASP A 153 -8.77 -13.61 10.36
N ALA A 154 -7.53 -13.64 10.84
CA ALA A 154 -7.01 -12.68 11.81
C ALA A 154 -7.04 -11.22 11.29
N LEU A 155 -6.71 -11.01 10.00
CA LEU A 155 -6.71 -9.67 9.39
C LEU A 155 -8.10 -9.20 8.94
N LEU A 156 -9.07 -10.08 8.73
CA LEU A 156 -10.39 -9.75 8.20
C LEU A 156 -11.12 -8.71 9.07
N GLY A 157 -11.11 -8.91 10.38
CA GLY A 157 -11.72 -7.98 11.33
C GLY A 157 -11.05 -6.60 11.29
N LEU A 158 -9.72 -6.56 11.13
CA LEU A 158 -8.98 -5.30 11.01
C LEU A 158 -9.35 -4.56 9.71
N GLN A 159 -9.41 -5.25 8.58
CA GLN A 159 -9.81 -4.67 7.30
C GLN A 159 -11.22 -4.09 7.36
N ARG A 160 -12.18 -4.80 7.92
CA ARG A 160 -13.58 -4.37 8.05
C ARG A 160 -13.77 -3.14 8.94
N ARG A 161 -12.92 -2.91 9.94
CA ARG A 161 -12.94 -1.70 10.79
C ARG A 161 -12.65 -0.40 10.05
N PHE A 162 -12.06 -0.46 8.86
CA PHE A 162 -11.88 0.73 8.01
C PHE A 162 -13.19 1.24 7.39
N ARG A 163 -14.23 0.40 7.32
CA ARG A 163 -15.54 0.80 6.82
C ARG A 163 -16.23 1.72 7.81
N ARG A 164 -16.33 3.00 7.49
CA ARG A 164 -16.94 4.03 8.32
C ARG A 164 -17.41 5.20 7.46
N PRO A 165 -18.39 5.99 7.94
CA PRO A 165 -18.85 7.19 7.23
C PRO A 165 -17.69 8.16 6.92
N PRO A 166 -17.76 8.86 5.77
CA PRO A 166 -18.85 8.85 4.80
C PRO A 166 -18.82 7.69 3.81
N GLY A 167 -17.76 6.88 3.76
CA GLY A 167 -17.60 5.72 2.90
C GLY A 167 -16.16 5.20 2.91
N LEU A 168 -15.94 4.07 2.23
CA LEU A 168 -14.65 3.39 2.12
C LEU A 168 -14.30 3.09 0.66
N VAL A 169 -13.08 3.41 0.24
CA VAL A 169 -12.46 2.83 -0.95
C VAL A 169 -11.39 1.85 -0.49
N ALA A 170 -11.57 0.57 -0.80
CA ALA A 170 -10.66 -0.50 -0.40
C ALA A 170 -9.99 -1.10 -1.63
N ASP A 171 -8.65 -1.19 -1.63
CA ASP A 171 -7.93 -1.89 -2.67
C ASP A 171 -7.29 -3.18 -2.17
N GLY A 172 -7.27 -4.19 -3.06
CA GLY A 172 -6.74 -5.49 -2.69
C GLY A 172 -6.70 -6.50 -3.83
N ARG A 173 -7.06 -7.75 -3.47
CA ARG A 173 -7.17 -8.90 -4.37
C ARG A 173 -8.53 -9.58 -4.29
N ASP A 174 -9.24 -9.36 -3.18
CA ASP A 174 -10.45 -10.05 -2.79
C ASP A 174 -11.40 -9.14 -1.99
N MET A 175 -11.26 -7.84 -2.18
CA MET A 175 -12.12 -6.86 -1.49
C MET A 175 -13.58 -7.05 -1.87
N GLY A 176 -13.87 -7.23 -3.17
CA GLY A 176 -15.22 -7.41 -3.68
C GLY A 176 -15.74 -8.85 -3.63
N THR A 177 -14.87 -9.84 -3.36
CA THR A 177 -15.28 -11.25 -3.28
C THR A 177 -15.40 -11.77 -1.85
N VAL A 178 -14.58 -11.29 -0.91
CA VAL A 178 -14.47 -11.84 0.45
C VAL A 178 -14.64 -10.78 1.53
N VAL A 179 -13.89 -9.66 1.46
CA VAL A 179 -13.84 -8.70 2.57
C VAL A 179 -15.12 -7.86 2.63
N PHE A 180 -15.57 -7.35 1.46
CA PHE A 180 -16.77 -6.54 1.29
C PHE A 180 -17.60 -7.06 0.10
N PRO A 181 -18.15 -8.28 0.18
CA PRO A 181 -18.93 -8.86 -0.93
C PRO A 181 -20.18 -8.05 -1.25
N GLU A 182 -20.64 -7.22 -0.31
CA GLU A 182 -21.76 -6.29 -0.46
C GLU A 182 -21.33 -4.89 -0.95
N ALA A 183 -20.08 -4.71 -1.38
CA ALA A 183 -19.59 -3.41 -1.86
C ALA A 183 -20.50 -2.83 -2.93
N ARG A 184 -20.85 -1.54 -2.78
CA ARG A 184 -21.75 -0.83 -3.70
C ARG A 184 -21.23 -0.79 -5.13
N LEU A 185 -19.92 -0.62 -5.30
CA LEU A 185 -19.22 -0.76 -6.56
C LEU A 185 -18.06 -1.73 -6.39
N LYS A 186 -17.96 -2.68 -7.28
CA LYS A 186 -16.82 -3.58 -7.41
C LYS A 186 -16.12 -3.28 -8.72
N VAL A 187 -14.83 -3.05 -8.65
CA VAL A 187 -13.96 -2.78 -9.80
C VAL A 187 -12.86 -3.82 -9.84
N PHE A 188 -12.61 -4.38 -11.01
CA PHE A 188 -11.43 -5.19 -11.26
C PHE A 188 -10.51 -4.40 -12.20
N LEU A 189 -9.43 -3.84 -11.62
CA LEU A 189 -8.46 -3.04 -12.36
C LEU A 189 -7.34 -3.93 -12.87
N THR A 190 -7.20 -4.05 -14.17
CA THR A 190 -6.15 -4.82 -14.82
C THR A 190 -5.25 -3.95 -15.71
N ALA A 191 -4.11 -4.49 -16.10
CA ALA A 191 -3.23 -4.01 -17.16
C ALA A 191 -2.33 -5.18 -17.60
N SER A 192 -1.78 -5.11 -18.82
CA SER A 192 -0.84 -6.14 -19.31
C SER A 192 0.37 -6.29 -18.37
N PRO A 193 0.94 -7.49 -18.22
CA PRO A 193 2.14 -7.70 -17.41
C PRO A 193 3.30 -6.78 -17.81
N GLU A 194 3.46 -6.53 -19.11
CA GLU A 194 4.50 -5.67 -19.69
C GLU A 194 4.31 -4.22 -19.22
N SER A 195 3.11 -3.65 -19.39
CA SER A 195 2.80 -2.28 -18.94
C SER A 195 2.98 -2.12 -17.43
N ARG A 196 2.65 -3.14 -16.64
CA ARG A 196 2.87 -3.12 -15.19
C ARG A 196 4.35 -3.17 -14.82
N ALA A 197 5.14 -3.97 -15.53
CA ALA A 197 6.60 -4.04 -15.35
C ALA A 197 7.27 -2.71 -15.70
N GLU A 198 6.87 -2.07 -16.79
CA GLU A 198 7.36 -0.74 -17.19
C GLU A 198 7.04 0.33 -16.13
N ARG A 199 5.79 0.37 -15.63
CA ARG A 199 5.38 1.29 -14.56
C ARG A 199 6.22 1.07 -13.29
N ARG A 200 6.45 -0.18 -12.91
CA ARG A 200 7.26 -0.52 -11.74
C ARG A 200 8.72 -0.17 -11.94
N HIS A 201 9.28 -0.46 -13.12
CA HIS A 201 10.64 -0.09 -13.47
C HIS A 201 10.85 1.42 -13.36
N LYS A 202 9.95 2.22 -13.96
CA LYS A 202 10.00 3.68 -13.87
C LYS A 202 9.98 4.16 -12.41
N GLN A 203 9.09 3.64 -11.57
CA GLN A 203 9.02 3.98 -10.15
C GLN A 203 10.31 3.67 -9.38
N LEU A 204 10.98 2.55 -9.70
CA LEU A 204 12.23 2.19 -9.05
C LEU A 204 13.37 3.10 -9.48
N ILE A 205 13.47 3.39 -10.77
CA ILE A 205 14.50 4.33 -11.31
C ILE A 205 14.32 5.73 -10.70
N GLU A 206 13.08 6.25 -10.63
CA GLU A 206 12.79 7.55 -10.02
C GLU A 206 13.18 7.62 -8.53
N LYS A 207 13.19 6.48 -7.85
CA LYS A 207 13.66 6.35 -6.45
C LYS A 207 15.17 6.07 -6.33
N GLY A 208 15.91 6.03 -7.44
CA GLY A 208 17.35 5.78 -7.45
C GLY A 208 17.75 4.29 -7.37
N PHE A 209 16.79 3.36 -7.51
CA PHE A 209 17.09 1.93 -7.52
C PHE A 209 17.39 1.44 -8.94
N SER A 210 18.42 0.61 -9.09
CA SER A 210 18.67 -0.13 -10.33
C SER A 210 17.76 -1.35 -10.39
N ALA A 211 17.05 -1.53 -11.49
CA ALA A 211 16.18 -2.70 -11.72
C ALA A 211 16.26 -3.13 -13.19
N LYS A 212 16.20 -4.43 -13.44
CA LYS A 212 16.11 -5.01 -14.79
C LYS A 212 14.65 -5.28 -15.12
N LEU A 213 14.19 -4.77 -16.27
CA LEU A 213 12.77 -4.89 -16.68
C LEU A 213 12.33 -6.36 -16.79
N ASP A 214 13.17 -7.22 -17.39
CA ASP A 214 12.84 -8.65 -17.55
C ASP A 214 12.68 -9.37 -16.20
N ALA A 215 13.53 -9.03 -15.22
CA ALA A 215 13.42 -9.60 -13.87
C ALA A 215 12.13 -9.15 -13.19
N LEU A 216 11.76 -7.87 -13.33
CA LEU A 216 10.49 -7.36 -12.81
C LEU A 216 9.29 -8.03 -13.47
N LEU A 217 9.34 -8.23 -14.79
CA LEU A 217 8.27 -8.90 -15.52
C LEU A 217 8.10 -10.36 -15.06
N ALA A 218 9.22 -11.08 -14.87
CA ALA A 218 9.19 -12.46 -14.37
C ALA A 218 8.60 -12.53 -12.96
N ASP A 219 9.02 -11.64 -12.04
CA ASP A 219 8.49 -11.57 -10.68
C ASP A 219 6.99 -11.23 -10.65
N LEU A 220 6.55 -10.27 -11.48
CA LEU A 220 5.13 -9.93 -11.59
C LEU A 220 4.30 -11.11 -12.07
N ARG A 221 4.74 -11.84 -13.10
CA ARG A 221 4.04 -13.05 -13.59
C ARG A 221 3.94 -14.12 -12.52
N GLN A 222 5.02 -14.38 -11.80
CA GLN A 222 5.02 -15.36 -10.71
C GLN A 222 4.06 -14.96 -9.57
N ARG A 223 3.97 -13.66 -9.24
CA ARG A 223 3.04 -13.16 -8.21
C ARG A 223 1.59 -13.26 -8.68
N ASP A 224 1.32 -12.94 -9.93
CA ASP A 224 -0.03 -13.07 -10.50
C ASP A 224 -0.49 -14.52 -10.52
N GLU A 225 0.40 -15.45 -10.87
CA GLU A 225 0.12 -16.88 -10.83
C GLU A 225 -0.19 -17.35 -9.40
N ARG A 226 0.61 -16.93 -8.42
CA ARG A 226 0.32 -17.23 -6.99
C ARG A 226 -1.01 -16.64 -6.56
N ASP A 227 -1.30 -15.37 -6.90
CA ASP A 227 -2.53 -14.70 -6.50
C ASP A 227 -3.77 -15.34 -7.17
N ALA A 228 -3.68 -15.78 -8.44
CA ALA A 228 -4.76 -16.42 -9.19
C ALA A 228 -5.02 -17.86 -8.72
N ASN A 229 -3.98 -18.60 -8.33
CA ASN A 229 -4.06 -20.03 -8.00
C ASN A 229 -4.19 -20.30 -6.50
N ARG A 230 -4.36 -19.28 -5.64
CA ARG A 230 -4.61 -19.50 -4.22
C ARG A 230 -5.86 -20.37 -4.00
N ALA A 231 -5.74 -21.36 -3.11
CA ALA A 231 -6.88 -22.19 -2.72
C ALA A 231 -7.98 -21.37 -2.01
N VAL A 232 -7.59 -20.30 -1.30
CA VAL A 232 -8.50 -19.40 -0.60
C VAL A 232 -8.40 -18.00 -1.19
N ALA A 233 -9.54 -17.40 -1.52
CA ALA A 233 -9.66 -16.05 -2.06
C ALA A 233 -8.75 -15.80 -3.29
N PRO A 234 -8.86 -16.61 -4.36
CA PRO A 234 -8.08 -16.39 -5.57
C PRO A 234 -8.39 -15.02 -6.18
N LEU A 235 -7.37 -14.41 -6.80
CA LEU A 235 -7.56 -13.17 -7.54
C LEU A 235 -8.42 -13.41 -8.78
N LYS A 236 -9.65 -12.94 -8.74
CA LYS A 236 -10.60 -12.98 -9.87
C LYS A 236 -11.58 -11.81 -9.77
N PRO A 237 -12.17 -11.37 -10.89
CA PRO A 237 -13.26 -10.40 -10.85
C PRO A 237 -14.39 -10.91 -9.94
N ALA A 238 -14.90 -10.05 -9.07
CA ALA A 238 -16.10 -10.34 -8.28
C ALA A 238 -17.33 -10.34 -9.22
N GLU A 239 -18.39 -11.02 -8.80
CA GLU A 239 -19.66 -10.97 -9.52
C GLU A 239 -20.16 -9.53 -9.60
N GLY A 240 -20.58 -9.10 -10.80
CA GLY A 240 -21.01 -7.73 -11.10
C GLY A 240 -19.89 -6.68 -11.08
N ALA A 241 -18.62 -7.08 -11.04
CA ALA A 241 -17.52 -6.14 -11.08
C ALA A 241 -17.37 -5.46 -12.46
N VAL A 242 -17.14 -4.17 -12.44
CA VAL A 242 -16.72 -3.40 -13.62
C VAL A 242 -15.24 -3.68 -13.88
N VAL A 243 -14.92 -4.28 -15.02
CA VAL A 243 -13.53 -4.51 -15.43
C VAL A 243 -12.99 -3.27 -16.12
N ILE A 244 -11.88 -2.74 -15.64
CA ILE A 244 -11.17 -1.61 -16.25
C ILE A 244 -9.77 -2.08 -16.63
N ASP A 245 -9.50 -2.14 -17.92
CA ASP A 245 -8.14 -2.35 -18.44
C ASP A 245 -7.45 -1.00 -18.57
N SER A 246 -6.43 -0.79 -17.75
CA SER A 246 -5.65 0.44 -17.71
C SER A 246 -4.35 0.36 -18.51
N THR A 247 -4.18 -0.64 -19.38
CA THR A 247 -2.94 -0.82 -20.17
C THR A 247 -2.54 0.46 -20.91
N HIS A 248 -3.53 1.14 -21.51
CA HIS A 248 -3.33 2.36 -22.30
C HIS A 248 -3.97 3.61 -21.65
N LEU A 249 -4.42 3.50 -20.39
CA LEU A 249 -5.00 4.62 -19.66
C LEU A 249 -3.98 5.26 -18.74
N ASP A 250 -4.03 6.58 -18.64
CA ASP A 250 -3.36 7.31 -17.57
C ASP A 250 -4.14 7.23 -16.24
N ILE A 251 -3.55 7.78 -15.19
CA ILE A 251 -4.14 7.76 -13.86
C ILE A 251 -5.47 8.51 -13.84
N ASP A 252 -5.54 9.71 -14.46
CA ASP A 252 -6.72 10.56 -14.40
C ASP A 252 -7.90 9.95 -15.18
N GLN A 253 -7.63 9.35 -16.34
CA GLN A 253 -8.61 8.61 -17.12
C GLN A 253 -9.16 7.42 -16.34
N THR A 254 -8.29 6.69 -15.64
CA THR A 254 -8.69 5.52 -14.85
C THR A 254 -9.54 5.94 -13.65
N VAL A 255 -9.13 6.98 -12.91
CA VAL A 255 -9.91 7.55 -11.79
C VAL A 255 -11.29 8.02 -12.28
N ALA A 256 -11.33 8.76 -13.38
CA ALA A 256 -12.58 9.20 -13.98
C ALA A 256 -13.49 8.03 -14.39
N GLY A 257 -12.91 6.91 -14.86
CA GLY A 257 -13.62 5.67 -15.17
C GLY A 257 -14.32 5.09 -13.93
N VAL A 258 -13.60 4.98 -12.80
CA VAL A 258 -14.15 4.47 -11.53
C VAL A 258 -15.26 5.40 -11.03
N LEU A 259 -15.02 6.73 -11.01
CA LEU A 259 -16.01 7.69 -10.54
C LEU A 259 -17.28 7.69 -11.41
N ARG A 260 -17.14 7.60 -12.74
CA ARG A 260 -18.30 7.47 -13.66
C ARG A 260 -19.10 6.21 -13.34
N ALA A 261 -18.45 5.06 -13.13
CA ALA A 261 -19.12 3.82 -12.77
C ALA A 261 -19.89 3.96 -11.45
N TYR A 262 -19.27 4.58 -10.44
CA TYR A 262 -19.92 4.83 -9.15
C TYR A 262 -21.14 5.74 -9.30
N HIS A 263 -21.02 6.89 -9.97
CA HIS A 263 -22.13 7.83 -10.15
C HIS A 263 -23.26 7.25 -10.99
N ALA A 264 -22.96 6.37 -11.95
CA ALA A 264 -23.98 5.68 -12.73
C ALA A 264 -24.83 4.73 -11.86
N LEU A 265 -24.21 4.05 -10.88
CA LEU A 265 -24.95 3.24 -9.91
C LEU A 265 -25.82 4.07 -8.97
N MET A 266 -25.35 5.24 -8.57
CA MET A 266 -26.11 6.14 -7.68
C MET A 266 -27.32 6.79 -8.35
N ARG A 267 -27.36 6.85 -9.69
CA ARG A 267 -28.47 7.43 -10.46
C ARG A 267 -29.56 6.42 -10.83
N ARG A 268 -29.34 5.12 -10.62
CA ARG A 268 -30.37 4.09 -10.85
C ARG A 268 -31.36 4.17 -9.68
N PRO A 269 -32.66 4.53 -9.93
CA PRO A 269 -33.67 4.35 -8.89
C PRO A 269 -33.72 2.87 -8.54
N GLY A 270 -33.74 2.56 -7.24
CA GLY A 270 -33.81 1.20 -6.71
C GLY A 270 -35.14 0.51 -7.05
#